data_32b149b36edebb761edc30372ecc7917
#
_entry.id   32b149b36edebb761edc30372ecc7917
#
_cell.length_a   1.000
_cell.length_b   1.000
_cell.length_c   1.000
_cell.angle_alpha   90.00
_cell.angle_beta   90.00
_cell.angle_gamma   90.00
#
_symmetry.space_group_name_H-M   'P 1'
#
loop_
_entity.id
_entity.type
_entity.pdbx_description
1 polymer ?
#
loop_
_entity_poly.entity_id
_entity_poly.type
_entity_poly.pdbx_seq_one_letter_code
_entity_poly.pdbx_strand_id
1 'polypeptide(L)'
;MILFLFLFGLALGAASPPEDIEVKLQRGNCPMFWFSFNGRCYKYISTRTSWADAKIYCVSHGVNLVSIHSRDEQEFVTALIKNFDPSQGFTWIGLGDIHKEGTWMWSDGYEVDFTLWGTKEPNNTNGLEHCGHTNFELEQWNDDKCSETFPSVCATRFDCSQQLRSLPLSDSASLALGAQSHPDEHELKLQCDNCLKFWFSLYGRCYNCITTM
;
A
#
# COMPACT_ATOMS: atom_id res chain seq x y z
N MET A 1 61.41 -4.28 -44.30
CA MET A 1 60.58 -5.23 -43.55
C MET A 1 59.86 -4.43 -42.48
N ILE A 2 58.60 -4.03 -42.77
CA ILE A 2 57.80 -3.14 -41.90
C ILE A 2 56.86 -4.03 -41.08
N LEU A 3 57.03 -4.02 -39.78
CA LEU A 3 56.21 -4.79 -38.82
C LEU A 3 54.96 -3.98 -38.45
N PHE A 4 53.78 -4.39 -38.94
CA PHE A 4 52.51 -3.81 -38.53
C PHE A 4 52.04 -4.42 -37.19
N LEU A 5 52.12 -3.64 -36.12
CA LEU A 5 51.51 -3.98 -34.85
C LEU A 5 50.01 -3.62 -34.87
N PHE A 6 49.15 -4.63 -34.94
CA PHE A 6 47.72 -4.48 -34.75
C PHE A 6 47.43 -4.35 -33.24
N LEU A 7 47.10 -3.15 -32.80
CA LEU A 7 46.55 -2.91 -31.47
C LEU A 7 45.04 -3.27 -31.48
N PHE A 8 44.70 -4.43 -30.95
CA PHE A 8 43.31 -4.76 -30.64
C PHE A 8 42.90 -3.97 -29.39
N GLY A 9 42.17 -2.89 -29.60
CA GLY A 9 41.45 -2.17 -28.54
C GLY A 9 40.27 -3.01 -28.03
N LEU A 10 40.41 -3.61 -26.84
CA LEU A 10 39.29 -4.17 -26.09
C LEU A 10 38.41 -3.01 -25.61
N ALA A 11 37.30 -2.78 -26.29
CA ALA A 11 36.21 -1.91 -25.79
C ALA A 11 35.56 -2.64 -24.60
N LEU A 12 35.95 -2.28 -23.39
CA LEU A 12 35.18 -2.60 -22.19
C LEU A 12 33.86 -1.85 -22.27
N GLY A 13 32.82 -2.56 -22.65
CA GLY A 13 31.44 -2.05 -22.55
C GLY A 13 31.15 -1.76 -21.07
N ALA A 14 31.17 -0.50 -20.69
CA ALA A 14 30.66 -0.06 -19.42
C ALA A 14 29.14 -0.37 -19.43
N ALA A 15 28.72 -1.36 -18.64
CA ALA A 15 27.31 -1.57 -18.34
C ALA A 15 26.84 -0.29 -17.65
N SER A 16 25.82 0.37 -18.23
CA SER A 16 25.15 1.48 -17.58
C SER A 16 24.62 0.98 -16.22
N PRO A 17 24.79 1.75 -15.12
CA PRO A 17 24.14 1.40 -13.87
C PRO A 17 22.63 1.25 -14.11
N PRO A 18 21.95 0.35 -13.39
CA PRO A 18 20.51 0.23 -13.50
C PRO A 18 19.89 1.61 -13.25
N GLU A 19 19.03 2.06 -14.16
CA GLU A 19 18.25 3.28 -13.94
C GLU A 19 17.42 3.04 -12.67
N ASP A 20 17.74 3.77 -11.61
CA ASP A 20 16.89 3.84 -10.43
C ASP A 20 15.53 4.35 -10.90
N ILE A 21 14.52 3.49 -10.89
CA ILE A 21 13.14 3.87 -11.21
C ILE A 21 12.69 4.80 -10.09
N GLU A 22 12.90 6.09 -10.26
CA GLU A 22 12.45 7.10 -9.30
C GLU A 22 10.91 7.12 -9.31
N VAL A 23 10.30 6.60 -8.25
CA VAL A 23 8.84 6.63 -8.07
C VAL A 23 8.41 8.08 -7.93
N LYS A 24 7.79 8.63 -8.99
CA LYS A 24 7.34 10.01 -9.01
C LYS A 24 6.05 10.17 -8.22
N LEU A 25 6.15 10.81 -7.06
CA LEU A 25 4.99 11.13 -6.23
C LEU A 25 4.05 12.11 -6.95
N GLN A 26 2.80 11.69 -7.15
CA GLN A 26 1.77 12.49 -7.78
C GLN A 26 0.61 12.71 -6.81
N ARG A 27 0.05 13.92 -6.80
CA ARG A 27 -1.12 14.23 -5.99
C ARG A 27 -2.40 13.58 -6.53
N GLY A 28 -2.52 13.48 -7.85
CA GLY A 28 -3.74 13.00 -8.48
C GLY A 28 -4.99 13.78 -7.99
N ASN A 29 -6.06 13.07 -7.68
CA ASN A 29 -7.30 13.63 -7.13
C ASN A 29 -7.31 13.70 -5.59
N CYS A 30 -6.18 13.44 -4.95
CA CYS A 30 -6.08 13.47 -3.49
C CYS A 30 -6.13 14.88 -2.92
N PRO A 31 -6.55 15.07 -1.65
CA PRO A 31 -6.51 16.34 -0.95
C PRO A 31 -5.09 16.96 -0.94
N MET A 32 -4.99 18.22 -0.57
CA MET A 32 -3.68 18.89 -0.43
C MET A 32 -2.78 18.13 0.55
N PHE A 33 -1.51 17.96 0.19
CA PHE A 33 -0.48 17.20 0.94
C PHE A 33 -0.74 15.69 1.05
N TRP A 34 -1.63 15.16 0.23
CA TRP A 34 -1.82 13.73 0.03
C TRP A 34 -1.34 13.32 -1.36
N PHE A 35 -0.82 12.11 -1.48
CA PHE A 35 -0.27 11.57 -2.72
C PHE A 35 -1.05 10.35 -3.16
N SER A 36 -1.27 10.24 -4.46
CA SER A 36 -2.11 9.19 -5.05
C SER A 36 -1.27 8.02 -5.53
N PHE A 37 -1.73 6.81 -5.19
CA PHE A 37 -1.24 5.57 -5.76
C PHE A 37 -2.38 4.56 -5.82
N ASN A 38 -2.59 3.93 -6.98
CA ASN A 38 -3.60 2.89 -7.21
C ASN A 38 -4.99 3.20 -6.59
N GLY A 39 -5.49 4.42 -6.77
CA GLY A 39 -6.82 4.82 -6.29
C GLY A 39 -6.92 5.10 -4.79
N ARG A 40 -5.81 5.08 -4.07
CA ARG A 40 -5.72 5.49 -2.65
C ARG A 40 -4.96 6.79 -2.52
N CYS A 41 -5.19 7.49 -1.42
CA CYS A 41 -4.44 8.69 -1.04
C CYS A 41 -3.64 8.41 0.22
N TYR A 42 -2.37 8.81 0.21
CA TYR A 42 -1.40 8.55 1.28
C TYR A 42 -0.82 9.85 1.81
N LYS A 43 -0.54 9.88 3.11
CA LYS A 43 0.10 11.02 3.76
C LYS A 43 1.10 10.57 4.80
N TYR A 44 2.32 11.10 4.72
CA TYR A 44 3.32 10.94 5.77
C TYR A 44 3.05 11.91 6.91
N ILE A 45 3.10 11.41 8.14
CA ILE A 45 2.92 12.16 9.39
C ILE A 45 4.25 12.14 10.13
N SER A 46 4.95 13.27 10.15
CA SER A 46 6.30 13.39 10.72
C SER A 46 6.31 13.40 12.26
N THR A 47 5.15 13.63 12.89
CA THR A 47 5.04 13.61 14.36
C THR A 47 5.27 12.20 14.87
N ARG A 48 6.24 12.04 15.75
CA ARG A 48 6.57 10.76 16.38
C ARG A 48 5.62 10.49 17.53
N THR A 49 4.84 9.41 17.43
CA THR A 49 3.85 9.00 18.44
C THR A 49 3.85 7.48 18.58
N SER A 50 3.20 6.97 19.63
CA SER A 50 2.94 5.54 19.77
C SER A 50 2.10 5.04 18.59
N TRP A 51 2.12 3.73 18.33
CA TRP A 51 1.32 3.15 17.25
C TRP A 51 -0.18 3.43 17.44
N ALA A 52 -0.67 3.32 18.68
CA ALA A 52 -2.07 3.59 18.99
C ALA A 52 -2.46 5.05 18.74
N ASP A 53 -1.61 6.01 19.11
CA ASP A 53 -1.86 7.42 18.88
C ASP A 53 -1.79 7.77 17.38
N ALA A 54 -0.85 7.17 16.64
CA ALA A 54 -0.78 7.29 15.19
C ALA A 54 -2.05 6.76 14.52
N LYS A 55 -2.56 5.61 14.99
CA LYS A 55 -3.84 5.04 14.54
C LYS A 55 -5.01 5.98 14.82
N ILE A 56 -5.12 6.51 16.04
CA ILE A 56 -6.16 7.46 16.43
C ILE A 56 -6.08 8.73 15.57
N TYR A 57 -4.88 9.24 15.32
CA TYR A 57 -4.67 10.39 14.46
C TYR A 57 -5.23 10.13 13.04
N CYS A 58 -4.86 9.03 12.39
CA CYS A 58 -5.36 8.71 11.06
C CYS A 58 -6.90 8.59 11.06
N VAL A 59 -7.48 7.89 12.05
CA VAL A 59 -8.95 7.70 12.17
C VAL A 59 -9.66 9.03 12.39
N SER A 60 -9.11 9.96 13.16
CA SER A 60 -9.69 11.29 13.37
C SER A 60 -9.78 12.12 12.07
N HIS A 61 -8.99 11.77 11.07
CA HIS A 61 -9.01 12.36 9.73
C HIS A 61 -9.84 11.53 8.71
N GLY A 62 -10.61 10.54 9.18
CA GLY A 62 -11.46 9.70 8.34
C GLY A 62 -10.70 8.64 7.52
N VAL A 63 -9.45 8.34 7.87
CA VAL A 63 -8.57 7.39 7.20
C VAL A 63 -7.99 6.39 8.19
N ASN A 64 -7.01 5.57 7.79
CA ASN A 64 -6.35 4.62 8.68
C ASN A 64 -4.82 4.70 8.57
N LEU A 65 -4.09 4.06 9.50
CA LEU A 65 -2.71 3.70 9.24
C LEU A 65 -2.65 2.83 7.98
N VAL A 66 -1.62 3.02 7.19
CA VAL A 66 -1.47 2.38 5.88
C VAL A 66 -1.46 0.85 6.00
N SER A 67 -2.29 0.19 5.20
CA SER A 67 -2.15 -1.22 4.85
C SER A 67 -1.43 -1.31 3.50
N ILE A 68 -0.57 -2.31 3.32
CA ILE A 68 0.27 -2.48 2.13
C ILE A 68 0.01 -3.85 1.54
N HIS A 69 -0.37 -3.90 0.25
CA HIS A 69 -0.90 -5.10 -0.41
C HIS A 69 -0.08 -5.57 -1.61
N SER A 70 1.01 -4.87 -1.94
CA SER A 70 1.91 -5.25 -3.03
C SER A 70 3.30 -4.66 -2.85
N ARG A 71 4.26 -5.21 -3.61
CA ARG A 71 5.62 -4.67 -3.69
C ARG A 71 5.63 -3.23 -4.20
N ASP A 72 4.88 -2.95 -5.26
CA ASP A 72 4.80 -1.62 -5.85
C ASP A 72 4.23 -0.59 -4.86
N GLU A 73 3.27 -0.99 -4.02
CA GLU A 73 2.73 -0.14 -2.98
C GLU A 73 3.76 0.13 -1.86
N GLN A 74 4.56 -0.88 -1.49
CA GLN A 74 5.67 -0.69 -0.55
C GLN A 74 6.70 0.29 -1.12
N GLU A 75 7.10 0.14 -2.36
CA GLU A 75 8.04 1.05 -3.02
C GLU A 75 7.51 2.49 -3.06
N PHE A 76 6.21 2.66 -3.33
CA PHE A 76 5.56 3.96 -3.24
C PHE A 76 5.59 4.54 -1.82
N VAL A 77 5.28 3.74 -0.80
CA VAL A 77 5.32 4.17 0.61
C VAL A 77 6.74 4.55 1.01
N THR A 78 7.75 3.78 0.59
CA THR A 78 9.17 4.09 0.82
C THR A 78 9.56 5.41 0.15
N ALA A 79 9.17 5.63 -1.11
CA ALA A 79 9.42 6.88 -1.81
C ALA A 79 8.72 8.08 -1.13
N LEU A 80 7.50 7.87 -0.64
CA LEU A 80 6.76 8.88 0.13
C LEU A 80 7.50 9.26 1.41
N ILE A 81 7.95 8.27 2.18
CA ILE A 81 8.73 8.51 3.41
C ILE A 81 10.02 9.26 3.07
N LYS A 82 10.79 8.77 2.11
CA LYS A 82 12.06 9.38 1.66
C LYS A 82 11.92 10.84 1.25
N ASN A 83 10.79 11.21 0.65
CA ASN A 83 10.51 12.59 0.23
C ASN A 83 10.38 13.55 1.42
N PHE A 84 9.90 13.08 2.57
CA PHE A 84 9.69 13.89 3.78
C PHE A 84 10.73 13.63 4.87
N ASP A 85 11.28 12.44 4.93
CA ASP A 85 12.38 12.02 5.79
C ASP A 85 13.47 11.33 4.97
N PRO A 86 14.47 12.09 4.47
CA PRO A 86 15.59 11.53 3.71
C PRO A 86 16.42 10.49 4.48
N SER A 87 16.34 10.48 5.82
CA SER A 87 17.01 9.48 6.66
C SER A 87 16.30 8.13 6.64
N GLN A 88 15.05 8.11 6.16
CA GLN A 88 14.21 6.93 6.08
C GLN A 88 14.14 6.17 7.42
N GLY A 89 13.86 6.91 8.49
CA GLY A 89 13.71 6.35 9.83
C GLY A 89 12.52 5.39 9.92
N PHE A 90 12.51 4.56 10.95
CA PHE A 90 11.39 3.66 11.25
C PHE A 90 10.07 4.40 11.23
N THR A 91 9.08 3.84 10.54
CA THR A 91 7.79 4.50 10.30
C THR A 91 6.66 3.50 10.50
N TRP A 92 5.70 3.85 11.37
CA TRP A 92 4.55 3.00 11.65
C TRP A 92 3.70 2.75 10.40
N ILE A 93 3.36 1.48 10.21
CA ILE A 93 2.32 1.00 9.29
C ILE A 93 1.15 0.42 10.10
N GLY A 94 0.04 0.12 9.43
CA GLY A 94 -1.18 -0.34 10.12
C GLY A 94 -1.18 -1.80 10.57
N LEU A 95 -0.04 -2.48 10.57
CA LEU A 95 0.09 -3.90 10.86
C LEU A 95 0.27 -4.13 12.37
N GLY A 96 -0.40 -5.13 12.92
CA GLY A 96 -0.24 -5.52 14.32
C GLY A 96 -0.89 -6.86 14.64
N ASP A 97 -0.38 -7.52 15.67
CA ASP A 97 -0.92 -8.77 16.23
C ASP A 97 -1.39 -8.63 17.68
N ILE A 98 -1.69 -7.40 18.09
CA ILE A 98 -2.13 -7.01 19.46
C ILE A 98 -3.27 -7.89 19.98
N HIS A 99 -4.16 -8.36 19.10
CA HIS A 99 -5.32 -9.16 19.50
C HIS A 99 -4.99 -10.64 19.71
N LYS A 100 -3.98 -11.14 19.01
CA LYS A 100 -3.54 -12.52 19.09
C LYS A 100 -2.14 -12.65 18.54
N GLU A 101 -1.21 -13.00 19.38
CA GLU A 101 0.19 -13.27 19.04
C GLU A 101 0.34 -14.13 17.80
N GLY A 102 1.19 -13.68 16.87
CA GLY A 102 1.48 -14.32 15.60
C GLY A 102 0.34 -14.26 14.56
N THR A 103 -0.78 -13.59 14.90
CA THR A 103 -1.89 -13.38 13.95
C THR A 103 -1.95 -11.92 13.53
N TRP A 104 -1.18 -11.59 12.52
CA TRP A 104 -1.04 -10.25 12.00
C TRP A 104 -2.31 -9.77 11.29
N MET A 105 -2.73 -8.54 11.55
CA MET A 105 -3.91 -7.93 10.97
C MET A 105 -3.64 -6.47 10.60
N TRP A 106 -4.22 -6.03 9.49
CA TRP A 106 -4.26 -4.62 9.16
C TRP A 106 -5.29 -3.89 10.02
N SER A 107 -4.93 -2.77 10.58
CA SER A 107 -5.78 -1.96 11.47
C SER A 107 -7.00 -1.33 10.77
N ASP A 108 -7.04 -1.34 9.44
CA ASP A 108 -8.18 -0.91 8.64
C ASP A 108 -9.14 -2.06 8.30
N GLY A 109 -8.79 -3.30 8.67
CA GLY A 109 -9.61 -4.49 8.50
C GLY A 109 -9.45 -5.18 7.13
N TYR A 110 -8.47 -4.79 6.31
CA TYR A 110 -8.11 -5.58 5.13
C TYR A 110 -7.38 -6.87 5.52
N GLU A 111 -7.44 -7.86 4.62
CA GLU A 111 -6.68 -9.10 4.73
C GLU A 111 -5.17 -8.82 4.60
N VAL A 112 -4.33 -9.55 5.33
CA VAL A 112 -2.87 -9.52 5.15
C VAL A 112 -2.52 -10.48 4.02
N ASP A 113 -2.55 -9.98 2.80
CA ASP A 113 -2.30 -10.74 1.55
C ASP A 113 -0.88 -10.52 1.00
N PHE A 114 -0.13 -9.61 1.60
CA PHE A 114 1.26 -9.31 1.29
C PHE A 114 2.04 -9.05 2.58
N THR A 115 3.30 -9.50 2.65
CA THR A 115 4.22 -9.22 3.75
C THR A 115 5.63 -9.00 3.22
N LEU A 116 6.39 -8.14 3.91
CA LEU A 116 7.78 -7.85 3.58
C LEU A 116 8.64 -7.74 4.86
N TRP A 117 8.59 -8.79 5.67
CA TRP A 117 9.37 -8.86 6.89
C TRP A 117 10.87 -8.86 6.64
N GLY A 118 11.64 -8.23 7.52
CA GLY A 118 13.09 -8.28 7.56
C GLY A 118 13.62 -9.68 7.85
N THR A 119 14.94 -9.82 7.76
CA THR A 119 15.59 -11.11 8.06
C THR A 119 15.36 -11.51 9.52
N LYS A 120 14.70 -12.64 9.75
CA LYS A 120 14.30 -13.19 11.06
C LYS A 120 13.17 -12.42 11.76
N GLU A 121 12.48 -11.54 11.06
CA GLU A 121 11.28 -10.87 11.56
C GLU A 121 9.99 -11.57 11.05
N PRO A 122 8.88 -11.44 11.75
CA PRO A 122 8.73 -10.83 13.09
C PRO A 122 9.33 -11.74 14.19
N ASN A 123 10.01 -11.15 15.18
CA ASN A 123 10.74 -11.92 16.18
C ASN A 123 10.17 -11.82 17.60
N ASN A 124 9.21 -10.92 17.82
CA ASN A 124 8.55 -10.66 19.11
C ASN A 124 9.54 -10.61 20.29
N THR A 125 10.55 -9.76 20.21
CA THR A 125 11.61 -9.66 21.21
C THR A 125 11.04 -9.48 22.61
N ASN A 126 11.36 -10.40 23.51
CA ASN A 126 10.86 -10.47 24.88
C ASN A 126 9.32 -10.63 25.01
N GLY A 127 8.61 -10.97 23.95
CA GLY A 127 7.15 -11.10 23.97
C GLY A 127 6.43 -9.76 24.10
N LEU A 128 7.00 -8.67 23.58
CA LEU A 128 6.50 -7.31 23.76
C LEU A 128 6.28 -6.55 22.44
N GLU A 129 6.62 -7.15 21.31
CA GLU A 129 6.58 -6.49 20.00
C GLU A 129 5.34 -6.94 19.23
N HIS A 130 4.36 -6.04 19.11
CA HIS A 130 3.05 -6.33 18.53
C HIS A 130 2.63 -5.33 17.46
N CYS A 131 3.51 -4.39 17.07
CA CYS A 131 3.20 -3.34 16.11
C CYS A 131 4.25 -3.28 15.01
N GLY A 132 3.80 -3.26 13.75
CA GLY A 132 4.66 -3.26 12.59
C GLY A 132 5.09 -1.86 12.16
N HIS A 133 6.37 -1.72 11.83
CA HIS A 133 6.92 -0.55 11.15
C HIS A 133 7.68 -0.95 9.89
N THR A 134 7.87 -0.03 8.97
CA THR A 134 8.70 -0.18 7.77
C THR A 134 10.02 0.58 7.91
N ASN A 135 10.88 0.45 6.89
CA ASN A 135 12.24 0.97 6.82
C ASN A 135 13.23 0.30 7.78
N PHE A 136 12.94 -0.93 8.17
CA PHE A 136 13.93 -1.84 8.72
C PHE A 136 14.70 -2.48 7.58
N GLU A 137 16.02 -2.56 7.64
CA GLU A 137 16.87 -3.11 6.56
C GLU A 137 16.40 -2.67 5.17
N LEU A 138 16.51 -1.37 4.87
CA LEU A 138 16.00 -0.68 3.69
C LEU A 138 14.49 -0.42 3.79
N GLU A 139 13.64 -1.22 3.16
CA GLU A 139 12.18 -1.02 3.12
C GLU A 139 11.39 -2.14 3.79
N GLN A 140 12.10 -3.13 4.37
CA GLN A 140 11.49 -4.27 5.03
C GLN A 140 10.78 -3.86 6.32
N TRP A 141 10.00 -4.79 6.86
CA TRP A 141 9.20 -4.59 8.07
C TRP A 141 9.82 -5.28 9.26
N ASN A 142 9.62 -4.69 10.42
CA ASN A 142 9.93 -5.25 11.72
C ASN A 142 8.76 -5.06 12.66
N ASP A 143 8.59 -5.96 13.63
CA ASP A 143 7.73 -5.76 14.78
C ASP A 143 8.49 -5.02 15.89
N ASP A 144 7.79 -4.16 16.60
CA ASP A 144 8.34 -3.41 17.73
C ASP A 144 7.27 -3.16 18.78
N LYS A 145 7.69 -2.66 19.93
CA LYS A 145 6.76 -2.31 21.01
C LYS A 145 5.86 -1.18 20.56
N CYS A 146 4.56 -1.39 20.68
CA CYS A 146 3.57 -0.38 20.30
C CYS A 146 3.71 0.97 21.03
N SER A 147 4.48 1.01 22.13
CA SER A 147 4.81 2.22 22.89
C SER A 147 5.99 3.01 22.35
N GLU A 148 6.77 2.45 21.44
CA GLU A 148 7.83 3.20 20.76
C GLU A 148 7.23 4.37 19.96
N THR A 149 8.03 5.39 19.70
CA THR A 149 7.53 6.59 19.03
C THR A 149 8.17 6.76 17.67
N PHE A 150 7.39 6.60 16.61
CA PHE A 150 7.81 6.79 15.22
C PHE A 150 6.86 7.71 14.46
N PRO A 151 7.31 8.30 13.34
CA PRO A 151 6.45 8.83 12.30
C PRO A 151 5.49 7.74 11.80
N SER A 152 4.50 8.12 11.00
CA SER A 152 3.53 7.17 10.48
C SER A 152 3.08 7.52 9.06
N VAL A 153 2.47 6.56 8.36
CA VAL A 153 1.78 6.80 7.10
C VAL A 153 0.30 6.51 7.27
N CYS A 154 -0.53 7.50 6.96
CA CYS A 154 -1.98 7.32 6.84
C CYS A 154 -2.36 7.06 5.38
N ALA A 155 -3.38 6.22 5.15
CA ALA A 155 -3.95 5.99 3.83
C ALA A 155 -5.48 5.94 3.86
N THR A 156 -6.11 6.39 2.75
CA THR A 156 -7.54 6.14 2.54
C THR A 156 -7.76 4.66 2.25
N ARG A 157 -8.99 4.19 2.45
CA ARG A 157 -9.42 2.92 1.86
C ARG A 157 -9.47 3.07 0.33
N PHE A 158 -9.46 1.93 -0.37
CA PHE A 158 -9.70 1.95 -1.81
C PHE A 158 -11.02 2.64 -2.12
N ASP A 159 -10.98 3.63 -3.02
CA ASP A 159 -12.19 4.27 -3.52
C ASP A 159 -12.72 3.49 -4.72
N CYS A 160 -13.66 2.59 -4.46
CA CYS A 160 -14.30 1.78 -5.48
C CYS A 160 -15.06 2.63 -6.53
N SER A 161 -15.46 3.85 -6.20
CA SER A 161 -16.17 4.74 -7.12
C SER A 161 -15.27 5.29 -8.23
N GLN A 162 -14.00 5.49 -7.95
CA GLN A 162 -13.02 5.95 -8.94
C GLN A 162 -12.61 4.84 -9.90
N GLN A 163 -12.54 3.60 -9.43
CA GLN A 163 -12.19 2.44 -10.23
C GLN A 163 -13.28 2.14 -11.29
N LEU A 164 -14.56 2.34 -10.93
CA LEU A 164 -15.67 2.22 -11.88
C LEU A 164 -15.64 3.29 -12.99
N ARG A 165 -15.14 4.49 -12.71
CA ARG A 165 -15.00 5.58 -13.70
C ARG A 165 -13.83 5.38 -14.66
N SER A 166 -12.83 4.56 -14.31
CA SER A 166 -11.68 4.26 -15.14
C SER A 166 -11.89 3.04 -16.06
N LEU A 167 -13.01 2.31 -15.89
CA LEU A 167 -13.36 1.21 -16.78
C LEU A 167 -13.75 1.75 -18.16
N PRO A 168 -13.36 1.06 -19.26
CA PRO A 168 -13.82 1.41 -20.60
C PRO A 168 -15.35 1.40 -20.65
N LEU A 169 -15.94 2.28 -21.44
CA LEU A 169 -17.41 2.41 -21.58
C LEU A 169 -18.10 1.08 -21.96
N SER A 170 -17.39 0.17 -22.65
CA SER A 170 -17.86 -1.19 -22.97
C SER A 170 -18.17 -2.01 -21.71
N ASP A 171 -17.33 -1.89 -20.68
CA ASP A 171 -17.45 -2.69 -19.44
C ASP A 171 -18.48 -2.06 -18.49
N SER A 172 -18.59 -0.71 -18.51
CA SER A 172 -19.61 0.01 -17.75
C SER A 172 -21.04 -0.29 -18.22
N ALA A 173 -21.23 -0.52 -19.54
CA ALA A 173 -22.53 -0.88 -20.10
C ALA A 173 -22.96 -2.31 -19.72
N SER A 174 -22.03 -3.25 -19.60
CA SER A 174 -22.29 -4.62 -19.16
C SER A 174 -22.67 -4.68 -17.68
N LEU A 175 -22.11 -3.81 -16.86
CA LEU A 175 -22.46 -3.67 -15.44
C LEU A 175 -23.87 -3.08 -15.21
N ALA A 176 -24.32 -2.20 -16.11
CA ALA A 176 -25.66 -1.60 -16.02
C ALA A 176 -26.81 -2.53 -16.46
N LEU A 177 -26.54 -3.51 -17.32
CA LEU A 177 -27.55 -4.41 -17.88
C LEU A 177 -27.86 -5.64 -16.99
N GLY A 178 -27.08 -5.87 -15.92
CA GLY A 178 -27.30 -6.95 -14.95
C GLY A 178 -28.31 -6.62 -13.82
N ALA A 179 -28.84 -5.42 -13.77
CA ALA A 179 -29.83 -5.01 -12.76
C ALA A 179 -31.25 -5.44 -13.17
N GLN A 180 -31.63 -6.67 -12.87
CA GLN A 180 -33.03 -7.09 -12.89
C GLN A 180 -33.71 -6.60 -11.61
N SER A 181 -34.64 -5.66 -11.77
CA SER A 181 -35.43 -5.05 -10.70
C SER A 181 -36.46 -6.04 -10.13
N HIS A 182 -36.36 -6.37 -8.86
CA HIS A 182 -37.45 -6.87 -8.04
C HIS A 182 -37.91 -5.74 -7.11
N PRO A 183 -39.23 -5.56 -6.87
CA PRO A 183 -39.76 -4.29 -6.35
C PRO A 183 -39.60 -4.05 -4.85
N ASP A 184 -39.06 -4.93 -4.05
CA ASP A 184 -39.12 -4.82 -2.58
C ASP A 184 -37.80 -4.95 -1.81
N GLU A 185 -36.61 -4.94 -2.46
CA GLU A 185 -35.33 -4.81 -1.76
C GLU A 185 -34.35 -4.01 -2.59
N HIS A 186 -33.92 -2.86 -2.07
CA HIS A 186 -32.88 -2.00 -2.64
C HIS A 186 -31.49 -2.61 -2.49
N GLU A 187 -31.29 -3.84 -2.93
CA GLU A 187 -29.98 -4.49 -2.99
C GLU A 187 -29.53 -4.57 -4.44
N LEU A 188 -28.76 -3.57 -4.87
CA LEU A 188 -28.04 -3.62 -6.14
C LEU A 188 -26.93 -4.66 -6.01
N LYS A 189 -27.19 -5.92 -6.41
CA LYS A 189 -26.17 -6.94 -6.63
C LYS A 189 -25.39 -6.61 -7.90
N LEU A 190 -24.24 -5.97 -7.76
CA LEU A 190 -23.25 -5.88 -8.85
C LEU A 190 -22.55 -7.23 -8.98
N GLN A 191 -22.93 -8.00 -10.01
CA GLN A 191 -22.31 -9.26 -10.34
C GLN A 191 -21.18 -8.98 -11.34
N CYS A 192 -19.94 -9.18 -10.91
CA CYS A 192 -18.77 -9.04 -11.77
C CYS A 192 -18.22 -10.42 -12.12
N ASP A 193 -18.31 -10.82 -13.38
CA ASP A 193 -17.88 -12.14 -13.87
C ASP A 193 -16.35 -12.35 -13.88
N ASN A 194 -15.55 -11.30 -13.58
CA ASN A 194 -14.09 -11.36 -13.56
C ASN A 194 -13.47 -10.54 -12.40
N CYS A 195 -14.06 -10.58 -11.22
CA CYS A 195 -13.51 -9.91 -10.06
C CYS A 195 -12.36 -10.69 -9.42
N LEU A 196 -11.15 -10.38 -9.80
CA LEU A 196 -10.00 -10.64 -8.95
C LEU A 196 -9.98 -9.57 -7.85
N LYS A 197 -10.61 -9.86 -6.69
CA LYS A 197 -10.52 -9.08 -5.44
C LYS A 197 -10.92 -7.61 -5.52
N PHE A 198 -12.07 -7.27 -6.12
CA PHE A 198 -12.58 -5.89 -6.07
C PHE A 198 -13.66 -5.71 -5.01
N TRP A 199 -13.56 -4.60 -4.29
CA TRP A 199 -14.56 -4.13 -3.36
C TRP A 199 -15.39 -3.03 -4.01
N PHE A 200 -16.72 -3.07 -3.87
CA PHE A 200 -17.61 -2.01 -4.39
C PHE A 200 -18.13 -1.14 -3.26
N SER A 201 -18.27 0.15 -3.53
CA SER A 201 -18.86 1.08 -2.59
C SER A 201 -20.36 1.23 -2.87
N LEU A 202 -21.19 0.98 -1.88
CA LEU A 202 -22.59 1.33 -1.87
C LEU A 202 -22.86 2.13 -0.58
N TYR A 203 -23.45 3.32 -0.70
CA TYR A 203 -23.66 4.24 0.44
C TYR A 203 -22.41 4.46 1.32
N GLY A 204 -21.23 4.60 0.72
CA GLY A 204 -19.97 4.84 1.42
C GLY A 204 -19.37 3.60 2.10
N ARG A 205 -19.90 2.40 1.87
CA ARG A 205 -19.31 1.13 2.31
C ARG A 205 -18.79 0.34 1.12
N CYS A 206 -17.63 -0.25 1.25
CA CYS A 206 -17.07 -1.16 0.24
C CYS A 206 -17.50 -2.59 0.54
N TYR A 207 -18.00 -3.29 -0.49
CA TYR A 207 -18.41 -4.69 -0.42
C TYR A 207 -17.49 -5.53 -1.29
N ASN A 208 -17.12 -6.71 -0.81
CA ASN A 208 -16.32 -7.67 -1.57
C ASN A 208 -17.20 -8.32 -2.65
N CYS A 209 -16.66 -8.48 -3.85
CA CYS A 209 -17.32 -9.27 -4.88
C CYS A 209 -17.20 -10.75 -4.50
N ILE A 210 -18.30 -11.35 -4.04
CA ILE A 210 -18.35 -12.79 -3.79
C ILE A 210 -18.74 -13.45 -5.10
N THR A 211 -17.78 -14.14 -5.74
CA THR A 211 -18.11 -15.09 -6.81
C THR A 211 -18.77 -16.30 -6.18
N THR A 212 -20.07 -16.45 -6.33
CA THR A 212 -20.71 -17.76 -6.14
C THR A 212 -20.37 -18.63 -7.34
N MET A 213 -19.59 -19.71 -7.11
CA MET A 213 -19.45 -20.80 -8.07
C MET A 213 -20.75 -21.54 -8.21
#